data_f681a8bd028d348b960d7bd5bb9daaf9
#
_entry.id   f681a8bd028d348b960d7bd5bb9daaf9
#
_cell.length_a   1.000
_cell.length_b   1.000
_cell.length_c   1.000
_cell.angle_alpha   90.00
_cell.angle_beta   90.00
_cell.angle_gamma   90.00
#
_symmetry.space_group_name_H-M   'P 1'
#
loop_
_entity.id
_entity.type
_entity.pdbx_description
1 polymer ?
#
loop_
_entity_poly.entity_id
_entity_poly.type
_entity_poly.pdbx_seq_one_letter_code
_entity_poly.pdbx_strand_id
1 'polypeptide(L)' 'MLEVRIGVIYSPKELSVELDGAKADEIVGAIEDALKGGAPVIWLTDKKGRRIGVPSDKVAYIEVAEEDTAKRVGFGPG' A
#
# COMPACT_ATOMS: atom_id res chain seq x y z
N MET A 1 -4.05 -11.32 -1.71
CA MET A 1 -3.42 -10.41 -0.74
C MET A 1 -2.95 -9.17 -1.44
N LEU A 2 -3.07 -8.03 -0.80
CA LEU A 2 -2.74 -6.76 -1.39
C LEU A 2 -1.46 -6.22 -0.78
N GLU A 3 -0.56 -5.74 -1.60
CA GLU A 3 0.66 -5.10 -1.11
C GLU A 3 0.65 -3.62 -1.47
N VAL A 4 0.95 -2.78 -0.49
CA VAL A 4 1.10 -1.35 -0.70
C VAL A 4 2.56 -1.00 -0.46
N ARG A 5 3.20 -0.43 -1.47
CA ARG A 5 4.58 0.01 -1.35
C ARG A 5 4.59 1.52 -1.32
N ILE A 6 5.28 2.08 -0.37
CA ILE A 6 5.31 3.52 -0.19
C ILE A 6 6.75 4.00 -0.23
N GLY A 7 7.04 4.86 -1.19
CA GLY A 7 8.34 5.51 -1.26
C GLY A 7 8.30 6.80 -0.46
N VAL A 8 9.29 6.99 0.39
CA VAL A 8 9.38 8.14 1.27
C VAL A 8 10.57 8.99 0.85
N ILE A 9 10.39 10.31 0.82
CA ILE A 9 11.46 11.19 0.39
C ILE A 9 12.63 11.09 1.37
N TYR A 10 13.82 11.28 0.86
CA TYR A 10 15.06 11.18 1.63
C TYR A 10 15.32 9.80 2.21
N SER A 11 14.65 8.78 1.72
CA SER A 11 14.91 7.43 2.18
C SER A 11 15.06 6.50 0.97
N PRO A 12 16.12 5.71 0.89
CA PRO A 12 16.30 4.79 -0.23
C PRO A 12 15.45 3.53 -0.08
N LYS A 13 14.86 3.30 1.10
CA LYS A 13 14.07 2.10 1.29
C LYS A 13 12.60 2.37 1.17
N GLU A 14 11.89 1.46 0.52
CA GLU A 14 10.44 1.51 0.46
C GLU A 14 9.84 0.86 1.68
N LEU A 15 8.70 1.34 2.08
CA LEU A 15 7.89 0.66 3.06
C LEU A 15 6.98 -0.30 2.31
N SER A 16 6.86 -1.52 2.80
CA SER A 16 5.98 -2.50 2.20
C SER A 16 4.96 -2.94 3.25
N VAL A 17 3.69 -2.80 2.94
CA VAL A 17 2.61 -3.12 3.86
C VAL A 17 1.70 -4.13 3.19
N GLU A 18 1.49 -5.28 3.82
CA GLU A 18 0.61 -6.31 3.29
C GLU A 18 -0.74 -6.22 3.96
N LEU A 19 -1.79 -6.17 3.17
CA LEU A 19 -3.14 -6.01 3.65
C LEU A 19 -3.96 -7.24 3.29
N ASP A 20 -4.74 -7.72 4.26
CA ASP A 20 -5.57 -8.88 4.05
C ASP A 20 -7.02 -8.43 3.92
N GLY A 21 -7.75 -9.00 2.99
CA GLY A 21 -9.16 -8.70 2.85
C GLY A 21 -9.50 -7.36 2.24
N ALA A 22 -8.49 -6.60 1.82
CA ALA A 22 -8.71 -5.31 1.21
C ALA A 22 -8.65 -5.42 -0.30
N LYS A 23 -9.34 -4.54 -0.99
CA LYS A 23 -9.31 -4.48 -2.44
C LYS A 23 -8.55 -3.25 -2.89
N ALA A 24 -7.83 -3.40 -3.99
CA ALA A 24 -6.98 -2.32 -4.50
C ALA A 24 -7.73 -1.01 -4.66
N ASP A 25 -8.91 -1.06 -5.28
CA ASP A 25 -9.68 0.15 -5.51
C ASP A 25 -10.09 0.84 -4.21
N GLU A 26 -10.42 0.07 -3.19
CA GLU A 26 -10.80 0.64 -1.91
C GLU A 26 -9.62 1.34 -1.25
N ILE A 27 -8.45 0.72 -1.33
CA ILE A 27 -7.25 1.30 -0.71
C ILE A 27 -6.81 2.55 -1.46
N VAL A 28 -6.82 2.49 -2.79
CA VAL A 28 -6.47 3.66 -3.60
C VAL A 28 -7.42 4.81 -3.29
N GLY A 29 -8.72 4.53 -3.22
CA GLY A 29 -9.70 5.57 -2.92
C GLY A 29 -9.51 6.17 -1.54
N ALA A 30 -9.22 5.33 -0.54
CA ALA A 30 -9.01 5.81 0.82
C ALA A 30 -7.77 6.70 0.91
N ILE A 31 -6.70 6.31 0.23
CA ILE A 31 -5.47 7.10 0.22
C ILE A 31 -5.71 8.44 -0.48
N GLU A 32 -6.40 8.41 -1.62
CA GLU A 32 -6.70 9.63 -2.34
C GLU A 32 -7.55 10.57 -1.51
N ASP A 33 -8.55 10.04 -0.82
CA ASP A 33 -9.41 10.86 0.02
C ASP A 33 -8.62 11.49 1.16
N ALA A 34 -7.72 10.73 1.76
CA ALA A 34 -6.88 11.27 2.83
C ALA A 34 -6.01 12.41 2.32
N LEU A 35 -5.42 12.23 1.15
CA LEU A 35 -4.56 13.27 0.58
C LEU A 35 -5.36 14.51 0.19
N LYS A 36 -6.54 14.33 -0.41
CA LYS A 36 -7.37 15.45 -0.79
C LYS A 36 -7.88 16.21 0.41
N GLY A 37 -8.14 15.50 1.50
CA GLY A 37 -8.62 16.13 2.72
C GLY A 37 -7.52 16.76 3.56
N GLY A 38 -6.28 16.67 3.12
CA GLY A 38 -5.18 17.29 3.86
C GLY A 38 -4.77 16.52 5.11
N ALA A 39 -5.01 15.22 5.15
CA ALA A 39 -4.65 14.42 6.32
C ALA A 39 -3.13 14.46 6.53
N PRO A 40 -2.66 14.77 7.71
CA PRO A 40 -1.22 14.85 7.94
C PRO A 40 -0.51 13.50 7.96
N VAL A 41 -1.25 12.44 8.22
CA VAL A 41 -0.69 11.09 8.29
C VAL A 41 -1.61 10.13 7.55
N ILE A 42 -1.05 9.28 6.72
CA ILE A 42 -1.79 8.21 6.08
C ILE A 42 -1.61 6.97 6.93
N TRP A 43 -2.70 6.39 7.40
CA TRP A 43 -2.64 5.21 8.26
C TRP A 43 -3.08 3.96 7.54
N LEU A 44 -2.28 2.91 7.67
CA LEU A 44 -2.61 1.59 7.11
C LEU A 44 -2.49 0.56 8.22
N THR A 45 -3.35 -0.44 8.18
CA THR A 45 -3.28 -1.54 9.13
C THR A 45 -2.87 -2.79 8.35
N ASP A 46 -1.77 -3.40 8.73
CA ASP A 46 -1.27 -4.56 7.98
C ASP A 46 -2.01 -5.84 8.40
N LYS A 47 -1.70 -6.93 7.71
CA LYS A 47 -2.39 -8.18 7.95
C LYS A 47 -2.16 -8.74 9.34
N LYS A 48 -1.15 -8.27 10.04
CA LYS A 48 -0.89 -8.71 11.40
C LYS A 48 -1.47 -7.76 12.44
N GLY A 49 -2.21 -6.77 12.01
CA GLY A 49 -2.84 -5.82 12.91
C GLY A 49 -1.97 -4.65 13.30
N ARG A 50 -0.78 -4.53 12.72
CA ARG A 50 0.07 -3.38 13.04
C ARG A 50 -0.42 -2.17 12.28
N ARG A 51 -0.41 -1.03 12.94
CA ARG A 51 -0.80 0.21 12.29
C ARG A 51 0.44 0.94 11.89
N ILE A 52 0.50 1.32 10.63
CA ILE A 52 1.64 2.01 10.06
C ILE A 52 1.19 3.37 9.62
N GLY A 53 1.79 4.41 10.17
CA GLY A 53 1.46 5.79 9.82
C GLY A 53 2.59 6.41 9.04
N VAL A 54 2.25 7.02 7.91
CA VAL A 54 3.23 7.65 7.04
C VAL A 54 2.86 9.12 6.89
N PRO A 55 3.74 10.05 7.28
CA PRO A 55 3.45 11.46 7.10
C PRO A 55 3.20 11.76 5.63
N SER A 56 2.07 12.38 5.32
CA SER A 56 1.67 12.57 3.93
C SER A 56 2.64 13.47 3.17
N ASP A 57 3.28 14.41 3.84
CA ASP A 57 4.22 15.30 3.19
C ASP A 57 5.58 14.66 2.92
N LYS A 58 5.80 13.43 3.40
CA LYS A 58 7.03 12.71 3.14
C LYS A 58 6.86 11.63 2.09
N VAL A 59 5.66 11.45 1.57
CA VAL A 59 5.40 10.40 0.60
C VAL A 59 5.87 10.85 -0.78
N ALA A 60 6.72 10.07 -1.40
CA ALA A 60 7.15 10.33 -2.76
C ALA A 60 6.23 9.63 -3.76
N TYR A 61 5.81 8.41 -3.45
CA TYR A 61 4.87 7.67 -4.30
C TYR A 61 4.24 6.55 -3.50
N ILE A 62 3.13 6.03 -4.01
CA ILE A 62 2.45 4.87 -3.41
C ILE A 62 2.07 3.92 -4.55
N GLU A 63 2.42 2.65 -4.40
CA GLU A 63 2.07 1.65 -5.38
C GLU A 63 1.20 0.60 -4.72
N VAL A 64 0.09 0.25 -5.32
CA VAL A 64 -0.83 -0.75 -4.78
C VAL A 64 -0.90 -1.90 -5.76
N ALA A 65 -0.61 -3.11 -5.32
CA ALA A 65 -0.55 -4.28 -6.19
C ALA A 65 -1.27 -5.47 -5.58
N GLU A 66 -2.00 -6.19 -6.42
CA GLU A 66 -2.62 -7.44 -6.01
C GLU A 66 -1.59 -8.53 -6.20
N GLU A 67 -1.23 -9.16 -5.09
CA GLU A 67 -0.19 -10.16 -5.16
C GLU A 67 -0.65 -11.54 -5.45
N ASP A 68 -1.87 -11.87 -5.13
CA ASP A 68 -2.34 -13.22 -5.32
C ASP A 68 -2.44 -13.59 -6.78
N THR A 69 -2.59 -12.64 -7.66
CA THR A 69 -2.70 -12.99 -9.05
C THR A 69 -1.38 -13.44 -9.60
N ALA A 70 -0.34 -13.01 -9.01
CA ALA A 70 0.94 -13.31 -9.55
C ALA A 70 1.27 -14.73 -9.41
N LYS A 71 0.61 -15.35 -8.47
CA LYS A 71 0.97 -16.55 -8.31
C LYS A 71 0.60 -17.45 -9.18
N ARG A 72 -0.27 -17.26 -9.75
CA ARG A 72 -0.79 -18.20 -10.51
C ARG A 72 0.00 -18.49 -11.56
N VAL A 73 0.76 -18.05 -11.68
CA VAL A 73 1.42 -18.16 -12.67
C VAL A 73 1.96 -19.34 -12.91
N GLY A 74 1.99 -19.78 -12.28
CA GLY A 74 2.49 -20.76 -12.56
C GLY A 74 2.11 -21.64 -13.48
N PHE A 75 1.86 -21.75 -13.99
CA PHE A 75 1.51 -22.41 -14.83
C PHE A 75 2.09 -22.43 -15.81
N GLY A 76 2.49 -22.37 -15.80
CA GLY A 76 2.94 -22.36 -16.58
C GLY A 76 3.39 -23.16 -17.20
N PRO A 77 3.50 -23.59 -17.51
CA PRO A 77 3.90 -24.15 -18.19
C PRO A 77 3.77 -24.27 -18.68
N GLY A 78 3.72 -24.12 -18.50
CA GLY A 78 3.64 -24.01 -18.78
C GLY A 78 3.83 -24.06 -18.69
#